data_8915c9e979d975bd6148d2be11827ceb
#
_entry.id   8915c9e979d975bd6148d2be11827ceb
#
_cell.length_a   1.000
_cell.length_b   1.000
_cell.length_c   1.000
_cell.angle_alpha   90.00
_cell.angle_beta   90.00
_cell.angle_gamma   90.00
#
_symmetry.space_group_name_H-M   'P 1'
#
loop_
_entity.id
_entity.type
_entity.pdbx_description
1 polymer ?
#
loop_
_entity_poly.entity_id
_entity_poly.type
_entity_poly.pdbx_seq_one_letter_code
_entity_poly.pdbx_strand_id
1 'polypeptide(L)'
;MTTNSLRNIRILLCLFFCFRMTPFIYAGEFLFTTINASQGLSDNQIRYILQLPDGRMVFTTSGNVNLYDGVHFSYLHRTTEYVYPLNQYNGHYRIYQSGDSLLWIKDTHKLMCIDLYREEYIPDLDAYFKNREIQAPVEDLFVDDSGHIWLLIANELLELNNKTRITLPGKYSGKLQNLNADSTSLYLFYDTGEVSCYHIADQKTVYNIAAYPASEQAEYQNTSLVVKSADGFYQLRNGRKGGLFYFNSHKRTWKKLFEQNYTLNTLIITPNGEKAYISCVHGFWMIDLHTGTQKYIPLLETGNGQIVSTEISTVFQDRQGGLWLGTFNRGLLYHHPSMHKLTHIGRNAFPVSPEEEINIESFAEDKDGNIYLKAHSRIYRLTVNEQKSHVLKPAAIPTNSPEILNRLPPNKNHHFRNKVYNTLYTDTRGWTWAGTPDGLELFTSENDSAPRIFYRENGLSNNFIQGIIEDKYRDIWVTTSNGVTRIHINPENKNISFTRFNQLDGALDGEYIKDAVFSSSDGTLYLGGIDGFSIFHPDKDSIHPMLP
;
A
#
# COMPACT_ATOMS: atom_id res chain seq x y z
N MET A 1 -53.46 -15.81 25.63
CA MET A 1 -52.30 -14.98 25.39
C MET A 1 -52.33 -14.51 23.95
N THR A 2 -52.51 -13.23 23.75
CA THR A 2 -53.09 -12.60 22.60
C THR A 2 -52.06 -12.42 21.46
N THR A 3 -52.53 -12.53 20.23
CA THR A 3 -51.80 -12.34 18.94
C THR A 3 -50.91 -11.08 18.86
N ASN A 4 -51.14 -10.11 19.72
CA ASN A 4 -50.31 -8.87 19.82
C ASN A 4 -48.95 -9.11 20.50
N SER A 5 -48.81 -10.08 21.41
CA SER A 5 -47.55 -10.41 22.07
C SER A 5 -46.53 -11.04 21.11
N LEU A 6 -47.01 -11.94 20.23
CA LEU A 6 -46.19 -12.61 19.20
C LEU A 6 -45.75 -11.65 18.10
N ARG A 7 -46.57 -10.63 17.78
CA ARG A 7 -46.21 -9.59 16.80
C ARG A 7 -45.15 -8.64 17.33
N ASN A 8 -45.21 -8.26 18.61
CA ASN A 8 -44.20 -7.43 19.26
C ASN A 8 -42.87 -8.16 19.45
N ILE A 9 -42.88 -9.48 19.72
CA ILE A 9 -41.67 -10.31 19.80
C ILE A 9 -41.00 -10.43 18.43
N ARG A 10 -41.78 -10.60 17.34
CA ARG A 10 -41.23 -10.61 15.97
C ARG A 10 -40.65 -9.26 15.54
N ILE A 11 -41.27 -8.15 15.90
CA ILE A 11 -40.74 -6.81 15.63
C ILE A 11 -39.45 -6.56 16.45
N LEU A 12 -39.42 -7.00 17.72
CA LEU A 12 -38.21 -6.91 18.54
C LEU A 12 -37.07 -7.80 18.02
N LEU A 13 -37.37 -9.00 17.54
CA LEU A 13 -36.39 -9.89 16.88
C LEU A 13 -35.89 -9.34 15.55
N CYS A 14 -36.76 -8.74 14.72
CA CYS A 14 -36.32 -8.05 13.50
C CYS A 14 -35.48 -6.81 13.80
N LEU A 15 -35.81 -6.02 14.83
CA LEU A 15 -34.97 -4.89 15.25
C LEU A 15 -33.63 -5.36 15.84
N PHE A 16 -33.59 -6.50 16.56
CA PHE A 16 -32.36 -7.06 17.08
C PHE A 16 -31.48 -7.69 15.97
N PHE A 17 -32.07 -8.20 14.90
CA PHE A 17 -31.34 -8.69 13.72
C PHE A 17 -30.85 -7.55 12.82
N CYS A 18 -31.62 -6.46 12.70
CA CYS A 18 -31.16 -5.25 12.00
C CYS A 18 -30.03 -4.51 12.72
N PHE A 19 -29.95 -4.61 14.06
CA PHE A 19 -28.86 -3.99 14.84
C PHE A 19 -27.53 -4.78 14.83
N ARG A 20 -27.51 -6.03 14.32
CA ARG A 20 -26.29 -6.82 14.16
C ARG A 20 -25.63 -6.76 12.79
N MET A 21 -26.17 -5.98 11.87
CA MET A 21 -25.57 -5.73 10.54
C MET A 21 -25.23 -4.25 10.31
N THR A 22 -24.75 -3.56 11.32
CA THR A 22 -23.93 -2.38 11.01
C THR A 22 -22.54 -2.92 10.64
N PRO A 23 -22.09 -2.79 9.40
CA PRO A 23 -20.70 -3.01 9.10
C PRO A 23 -19.92 -2.01 9.96
N PHE A 24 -19.07 -2.50 10.84
CA PHE A 24 -18.06 -1.67 11.48
C PHE A 24 -17.18 -1.14 10.34
N ILE A 25 -17.47 0.06 9.86
CA ILE A 25 -16.61 0.80 8.96
C ILE A 25 -15.40 1.21 9.82
N TYR A 26 -14.37 0.39 9.78
CA TYR A 26 -13.05 0.77 10.29
C TYR A 26 -12.43 1.72 9.26
N ALA A 27 -12.76 2.99 9.31
CA ALA A 27 -11.96 4.03 8.70
C ALA A 27 -10.71 4.24 9.58
N GLY A 28 -9.51 4.19 9.03
CA GLY A 28 -8.33 4.74 9.66
C GLY A 28 -7.09 3.87 9.86
N GLU A 29 -7.07 2.58 9.50
CA GLU A 29 -5.83 1.80 9.67
C GLU A 29 -4.92 1.83 8.43
N PHE A 30 -5.53 1.94 7.24
CA PHE A 30 -4.82 2.01 5.97
C PHE A 30 -5.30 3.22 5.18
N LEU A 31 -4.40 4.16 4.96
CA LEU A 31 -4.61 5.25 4.03
C LEU A 31 -3.74 4.98 2.79
N PHE A 32 -4.36 4.91 1.61
CA PHE A 32 -3.69 4.52 0.38
C PHE A 32 -3.43 5.71 -0.53
N THR A 33 -2.28 5.73 -1.17
CA THR A 33 -2.02 6.56 -2.33
C THR A 33 -2.37 5.80 -3.59
N THR A 34 -3.05 6.45 -4.52
CA THR A 34 -3.37 5.88 -5.83
C THR A 34 -2.27 6.20 -6.83
N ILE A 35 -1.80 5.19 -7.56
CA ILE A 35 -0.86 5.33 -8.68
C ILE A 35 -1.52 4.70 -9.91
N ASN A 36 -1.79 5.49 -10.92
CA ASN A 36 -2.53 5.08 -12.09
C ASN A 36 -1.87 5.57 -13.40
N ALA A 37 -2.55 5.42 -14.54
CA ALA A 37 -2.01 5.80 -15.83
C ALA A 37 -1.67 7.31 -15.93
N SER A 38 -2.31 8.18 -15.16
CA SER A 38 -1.98 9.61 -15.15
C SER A 38 -0.65 9.91 -14.46
N GLN A 39 -0.17 9.01 -13.60
CA GLN A 39 1.14 9.09 -12.95
C GLN A 39 2.22 8.23 -13.62
N GLY A 40 1.96 7.71 -14.83
CA GLY A 40 2.97 7.00 -15.63
C GLY A 40 2.85 5.47 -15.64
N LEU A 41 1.82 4.89 -15.03
CA LEU A 41 1.55 3.47 -15.18
C LEU A 41 1.01 3.19 -16.60
N SER A 42 1.42 2.09 -17.23
CA SER A 42 1.01 1.79 -18.62
C SER A 42 -0.48 1.45 -18.80
N ASP A 43 -1.13 0.94 -17.73
CA ASP A 43 -2.54 0.56 -17.71
C ASP A 43 -3.01 0.42 -16.26
N ASN A 44 -4.29 0.72 -16.01
CA ASN A 44 -4.91 0.63 -14.69
C ASN A 44 -5.31 -0.80 -14.28
N GLN A 45 -5.20 -1.77 -15.18
CA GLN A 45 -5.51 -3.16 -14.90
C GLN A 45 -4.27 -3.93 -14.44
N ILE A 46 -4.07 -4.02 -13.13
CA ILE A 46 -2.92 -4.70 -12.54
C ILE A 46 -3.21 -6.20 -12.44
N ARG A 47 -2.24 -7.03 -12.84
CA ARG A 47 -2.31 -8.48 -12.77
C ARG A 47 -1.46 -9.08 -11.66
N TYR A 48 -0.24 -8.56 -11.49
CA TYR A 48 0.71 -9.07 -10.51
C TYR A 48 1.68 -7.97 -10.05
N ILE A 49 2.22 -8.14 -8.85
CA ILE A 49 3.20 -7.24 -8.25
C ILE A 49 4.32 -8.08 -7.66
N LEU A 50 5.56 -7.68 -7.89
CA LEU A 50 6.73 -8.22 -7.19
C LEU A 50 7.82 -7.15 -7.04
N GLN A 51 8.79 -7.41 -6.18
CA GLN A 51 9.97 -6.57 -5.98
C GLN A 51 11.22 -7.32 -6.40
N LEU A 52 12.04 -6.68 -7.24
CA LEU A 52 13.33 -7.23 -7.70
C LEU A 52 14.40 -7.19 -6.59
N PRO A 53 15.49 -7.98 -6.72
CA PRO A 53 16.61 -7.92 -5.76
C PRO A 53 17.24 -6.54 -5.62
N ASP A 54 17.27 -5.74 -6.69
CA ASP A 54 17.79 -4.37 -6.74
C ASP A 54 16.85 -3.33 -6.08
N GLY A 55 15.65 -3.75 -5.64
CA GLY A 55 14.67 -2.90 -4.97
C GLY A 55 13.57 -2.36 -5.89
N ARG A 56 13.75 -2.37 -7.21
CA ARG A 56 12.72 -1.94 -8.15
C ARG A 56 11.47 -2.79 -8.05
N MET A 57 10.32 -2.16 -8.27
CA MET A 57 9.03 -2.84 -8.31
C MET A 57 8.68 -3.23 -9.75
N VAL A 58 8.05 -4.38 -9.89
CA VAL A 58 7.50 -4.85 -11.16
C VAL A 58 5.99 -4.94 -11.04
N PHE A 59 5.29 -4.27 -11.95
CA PHE A 59 3.83 -4.32 -12.07
C PHE A 59 3.46 -4.84 -13.44
N THR A 60 2.78 -5.96 -13.48
CA THR A 60 2.28 -6.46 -14.77
C THR A 60 0.84 -6.00 -14.96
N THR A 61 0.57 -5.55 -16.17
CA THR A 61 -0.76 -5.15 -16.61
C THR A 61 -1.26 -6.10 -17.71
N SER A 62 -2.42 -5.82 -18.29
CA SER A 62 -2.94 -6.65 -19.39
C SER A 62 -2.06 -6.66 -20.64
N GLY A 63 -1.29 -5.61 -20.90
CA GLY A 63 -0.48 -5.45 -22.11
C GLY A 63 1.01 -5.29 -21.89
N ASN A 64 1.43 -4.84 -20.71
CA ASN A 64 2.81 -4.44 -20.48
C ASN A 64 3.35 -4.94 -19.14
N VAL A 65 4.66 -4.95 -19.02
CA VAL A 65 5.36 -5.07 -17.74
C VAL A 65 5.97 -3.72 -17.42
N ASN A 66 5.63 -3.17 -16.26
CA ASN A 66 6.12 -1.90 -15.77
C ASN A 66 7.22 -2.14 -14.75
N LEU A 67 8.35 -1.48 -14.92
CA LEU A 67 9.42 -1.40 -13.93
C LEU A 67 9.35 -0.02 -13.26
N TYR A 68 9.45 0.02 -11.94
CA TYR A 68 9.34 1.25 -11.16
C TYR A 68 10.50 1.36 -10.19
N ASP A 69 11.24 2.45 -10.26
CA ASP A 69 12.43 2.72 -9.43
C ASP A 69 12.12 3.53 -8.15
N GLY A 70 10.85 3.79 -7.90
CA GLY A 70 10.38 4.67 -6.82
C GLY A 70 10.00 6.06 -7.31
N VAL A 71 10.40 6.46 -8.52
CA VAL A 71 10.15 7.78 -9.12
C VAL A 71 9.59 7.66 -10.55
N HIS A 72 10.18 6.81 -11.37
CA HIS A 72 9.88 6.72 -12.79
C HIS A 72 9.40 5.31 -13.17
N PHE A 73 8.49 5.27 -14.14
CA PHE A 73 8.09 4.04 -14.79
C PHE A 73 8.83 3.88 -16.11
N SER A 74 9.35 2.67 -16.34
CA SER A 74 9.73 2.17 -17.67
C SER A 74 8.89 0.95 -18.00
N TYR A 75 8.68 0.66 -19.28
CA TYR A 75 7.80 -0.44 -19.70
C TYR A 75 8.42 -1.35 -20.72
N LEU A 76 8.12 -2.63 -20.58
CA LEU A 76 8.41 -3.65 -21.55
C LEU A 76 7.12 -4.01 -22.27
N HIS A 77 7.03 -3.64 -23.54
CA HIS A 77 5.85 -3.90 -24.35
C HIS A 77 5.74 -5.38 -24.68
N ARG A 78 4.60 -5.97 -24.35
CA ARG A 78 4.29 -7.34 -24.73
C ARG A 78 4.02 -7.43 -26.23
N THR A 79 4.70 -8.35 -26.92
CA THR A 79 4.41 -8.70 -28.30
C THR A 79 3.96 -10.15 -28.42
N THR A 80 3.23 -10.49 -29.47
CA THR A 80 2.80 -11.86 -29.74
C THR A 80 3.96 -12.77 -30.24
N GLU A 81 5.10 -12.19 -30.54
CA GLU A 81 6.28 -12.89 -31.10
C GLU A 81 7.06 -13.66 -30.02
N TYR A 82 6.91 -13.28 -28.74
CA TYR A 82 7.68 -13.83 -27.63
C TYR A 82 6.92 -14.86 -26.79
N VAL A 83 5.90 -15.49 -27.35
CA VAL A 83 5.03 -16.41 -26.63
C VAL A 83 5.37 -17.85 -26.95
N TYR A 84 5.78 -18.62 -25.93
CA TYR A 84 5.92 -20.06 -26.01
C TYR A 84 4.58 -20.74 -25.64
N PRO A 85 4.08 -21.71 -26.43
CA PRO A 85 2.80 -22.35 -26.16
C PRO A 85 2.92 -23.38 -25.03
N LEU A 86 2.13 -23.20 -23.96
CA LEU A 86 1.90 -24.19 -22.91
C LEU A 86 0.54 -24.89 -23.15
N ASN A 87 0.48 -25.82 -24.08
CA ASN A 87 -0.77 -26.40 -24.58
C ASN A 87 -1.62 -27.07 -23.49
N GLN A 88 -1.01 -27.57 -22.43
CA GLN A 88 -1.68 -28.22 -21.31
C GLN A 88 -1.99 -27.29 -20.14
N TYR A 89 -1.46 -26.06 -20.14
CA TYR A 89 -1.68 -25.13 -19.07
C TYR A 89 -2.97 -24.30 -19.27
N ASN A 90 -3.90 -24.49 -18.38
CA ASN A 90 -5.15 -23.71 -18.33
C ASN A 90 -5.35 -23.17 -16.92
N GLY A 91 -4.33 -22.47 -16.40
CA GLY A 91 -4.30 -21.93 -15.05
C GLY A 91 -4.33 -20.41 -15.03
N HIS A 92 -4.30 -19.86 -13.81
CA HIS A 92 -4.25 -18.43 -13.60
C HIS A 92 -2.91 -17.82 -13.97
N TYR A 93 -2.95 -16.53 -14.26
CA TYR A 93 -1.77 -15.70 -14.45
C TYR A 93 -0.81 -15.80 -13.26
N ARG A 94 0.43 -16.14 -13.51
CA ARG A 94 1.49 -16.27 -12.51
C ARG A 94 2.79 -15.69 -13.01
N ILE A 95 3.55 -15.15 -12.06
CA ILE A 95 4.91 -14.68 -12.29
C ILE A 95 5.84 -15.39 -11.34
N TYR A 96 7.01 -15.76 -11.87
CA TYR A 96 8.09 -16.32 -11.11
C TYR A 96 9.38 -15.57 -11.44
N GLN A 97 10.18 -15.29 -10.41
CA GLN A 97 11.55 -14.84 -10.58
C GLN A 97 12.48 -16.03 -10.37
N SER A 98 13.43 -16.23 -11.27
CA SER A 98 14.46 -17.26 -11.13
C SER A 98 15.84 -16.65 -11.26
N GLY A 99 16.71 -16.94 -10.28
CA GLY A 99 17.97 -16.23 -10.14
C GLY A 99 17.75 -14.71 -10.01
N ASP A 100 18.76 -13.94 -10.35
CA ASP A 100 18.69 -12.48 -10.23
C ASP A 100 18.16 -11.76 -11.47
N SER A 101 17.96 -12.47 -12.58
CA SER A 101 17.77 -11.83 -13.87
C SER A 101 16.57 -12.30 -14.71
N LEU A 102 15.92 -13.41 -14.40
CA LEU A 102 14.85 -13.92 -15.26
C LEU A 102 13.47 -13.80 -14.59
N LEU A 103 12.54 -13.23 -15.32
CA LEU A 103 11.14 -13.12 -14.95
C LEU A 103 10.28 -13.99 -15.88
N TRP A 104 9.72 -15.05 -15.33
CA TRP A 104 8.84 -15.96 -16.05
C TRP A 104 7.39 -15.57 -15.86
N ILE A 105 6.68 -15.38 -16.97
CA ILE A 105 5.27 -15.02 -16.98
C ILE A 105 4.49 -16.17 -17.59
N LYS A 106 3.64 -16.79 -16.77
CA LYS A 106 2.78 -17.90 -17.16
C LYS A 106 1.31 -17.46 -17.17
N ASP A 107 0.65 -17.65 -18.28
CA ASP A 107 -0.76 -17.35 -18.48
C ASP A 107 -1.44 -18.51 -19.20
N THR A 108 -2.75 -18.49 -19.37
CA THR A 108 -3.50 -19.54 -20.07
C THR A 108 -2.86 -19.83 -21.44
N HIS A 109 -2.37 -21.06 -21.60
CA HIS A 109 -1.68 -21.56 -22.80
C HIS A 109 -0.41 -20.80 -23.23
N LYS A 110 0.18 -20.00 -22.36
CA LYS A 110 1.30 -19.10 -22.73
C LYS A 110 2.37 -19.05 -21.67
N LEU A 111 3.62 -19.06 -22.13
CA LEU A 111 4.80 -18.78 -21.33
C LEU A 111 5.63 -17.70 -22.02
N MET A 112 6.09 -16.74 -21.24
CA MET A 112 7.01 -15.69 -21.66
C MET A 112 8.13 -15.57 -20.64
N CYS A 113 9.29 -15.11 -21.08
CA CYS A 113 10.42 -14.84 -20.21
C CYS A 113 11.02 -13.48 -20.53
N ILE A 114 11.37 -12.74 -19.49
CA ILE A 114 12.05 -11.44 -19.57
C ILE A 114 13.42 -11.58 -18.93
N ASP A 115 14.44 -11.13 -19.65
CA ASP A 115 15.76 -10.85 -19.08
C ASP A 115 15.72 -9.45 -18.44
N LEU A 116 15.71 -9.41 -17.10
CA LEU A 116 15.61 -8.16 -16.33
C LEU A 116 16.89 -7.32 -16.40
N TYR A 117 18.04 -7.96 -16.68
CA TYR A 117 19.30 -7.24 -16.84
C TYR A 117 19.33 -6.46 -18.15
N ARG A 118 18.80 -7.07 -19.23
CA ARG A 118 18.69 -6.43 -20.55
C ARG A 118 17.40 -5.64 -20.72
N GLU A 119 16.43 -5.83 -19.81
CA GLU A 119 15.08 -5.27 -19.89
C GLU A 119 14.35 -5.61 -21.20
N GLU A 120 14.50 -6.85 -21.66
CA GLU A 120 13.89 -7.32 -22.91
C GLU A 120 13.29 -8.72 -22.77
N TYR A 121 12.29 -9.03 -23.59
CA TYR A 121 11.76 -10.38 -23.70
C TYR A 121 12.77 -11.30 -24.39
N ILE A 122 12.89 -12.54 -23.91
CA ILE A 122 13.60 -13.59 -24.63
C ILE A 122 12.77 -13.95 -25.87
N PRO A 123 13.28 -13.70 -27.09
CA PRO A 123 12.48 -13.73 -28.31
C PRO A 123 12.07 -15.15 -28.74
N ASP A 124 12.86 -16.17 -28.41
CA ASP A 124 12.64 -17.55 -28.78
C ASP A 124 12.93 -18.50 -27.64
N LEU A 125 11.86 -18.86 -26.88
CA LEU A 125 11.96 -19.81 -25.79
C LEU A 125 12.16 -21.25 -26.26
N ASP A 126 11.75 -21.59 -27.48
CA ASP A 126 12.02 -22.92 -28.04
C ASP A 126 13.53 -23.09 -28.28
N ALA A 127 14.19 -22.11 -28.91
CA ALA A 127 15.64 -22.08 -29.01
C ALA A 127 16.34 -22.02 -27.66
N TYR A 128 15.79 -21.24 -26.70
CA TYR A 128 16.32 -21.17 -25.34
C TYR A 128 16.35 -22.55 -24.64
N PHE A 129 15.29 -23.35 -24.78
CA PHE A 129 15.20 -24.71 -24.24
C PHE A 129 16.08 -25.69 -25.01
N LYS A 130 16.09 -25.64 -26.35
CA LYS A 130 16.93 -26.49 -27.18
C LYS A 130 18.42 -26.29 -26.92
N ASN A 131 18.87 -25.07 -26.74
CA ASN A 131 20.25 -24.73 -26.35
C ASN A 131 20.64 -25.28 -24.97
N ARG A 132 19.67 -25.68 -24.16
CA ARG A 132 19.85 -26.34 -22.86
C ARG A 132 19.55 -27.85 -22.92
N GLU A 133 19.62 -28.43 -24.14
CA GLU A 133 19.45 -29.88 -24.39
C GLU A 133 18.01 -30.38 -24.12
N ILE A 134 17.01 -29.48 -24.12
CA ILE A 134 15.60 -29.86 -23.98
C ILE A 134 14.96 -29.87 -25.36
N GLN A 135 14.73 -31.09 -25.90
CA GLN A 135 14.17 -31.28 -27.22
C GLN A 135 12.66 -31.52 -27.23
N ALA A 136 12.13 -32.03 -26.12
CA ALA A 136 10.71 -32.30 -25.99
C ALA A 136 9.94 -31.02 -25.59
N PRO A 137 8.66 -30.88 -26.00
CA PRO A 137 7.83 -29.76 -25.64
C PRO A 137 7.69 -29.63 -24.14
N VAL A 138 7.84 -28.40 -23.59
CA VAL A 138 7.57 -28.08 -22.19
C VAL A 138 6.07 -27.92 -22.01
N GLU A 139 5.49 -28.71 -21.12
CA GLU A 139 4.04 -28.71 -20.85
C GLU A 139 3.66 -27.71 -19.78
N ASP A 140 4.54 -27.52 -18.77
CA ASP A 140 4.38 -26.53 -17.70
C ASP A 140 5.74 -26.14 -17.11
N LEU A 141 5.75 -25.00 -16.38
CA LEU A 141 6.94 -24.47 -15.71
C LEU A 141 6.58 -24.05 -14.28
N PHE A 142 7.45 -24.38 -13.35
CA PHE A 142 7.38 -23.96 -11.94
C PHE A 142 8.74 -23.41 -11.53
N VAL A 143 8.72 -22.50 -10.55
CA VAL A 143 9.94 -22.02 -9.87
C VAL A 143 9.72 -22.20 -8.39
N ASP A 144 10.66 -22.88 -7.72
CA ASP A 144 10.62 -23.07 -6.27
C ASP A 144 11.14 -21.82 -5.52
N ASP A 145 10.98 -21.81 -4.20
CA ASP A 145 11.39 -20.68 -3.35
C ASP A 145 12.91 -20.40 -3.35
N SER A 146 13.71 -21.34 -3.86
CA SER A 146 15.16 -21.18 -4.05
C SER A 146 15.51 -20.65 -5.44
N GLY A 147 14.51 -20.43 -6.30
CA GLY A 147 14.67 -19.93 -7.66
C GLY A 147 15.05 -21.00 -8.69
N HIS A 148 14.98 -22.30 -8.35
CA HIS A 148 15.21 -23.37 -9.30
C HIS A 148 14.02 -23.51 -10.24
N ILE A 149 14.30 -23.69 -11.52
CA ILE A 149 13.30 -23.83 -12.57
C ILE A 149 13.03 -25.33 -12.82
N TRP A 150 11.80 -25.73 -12.63
CA TRP A 150 11.30 -27.07 -12.85
C TRP A 150 10.37 -27.09 -14.08
N LEU A 151 10.72 -27.87 -15.07
CA LEU A 151 9.94 -28.05 -16.29
C LEU A 151 9.17 -29.38 -16.21
N LEU A 152 7.88 -29.32 -16.51
CA LEU A 152 7.06 -30.52 -16.74
C LEU A 152 7.17 -30.92 -18.20
N ILE A 153 7.64 -32.13 -18.47
CA ILE A 153 7.86 -32.69 -19.81
C ILE A 153 7.43 -34.14 -19.78
N ALA A 154 6.40 -34.50 -20.53
CA ALA A 154 5.95 -35.88 -20.68
C ALA A 154 5.86 -36.67 -19.36
N ASN A 155 5.22 -36.12 -18.35
CA ASN A 155 5.07 -36.71 -17.01
C ASN A 155 6.35 -36.81 -16.17
N GLU A 156 7.40 -36.08 -16.54
CA GLU A 156 8.63 -35.92 -15.77
C GLU A 156 8.82 -34.45 -15.37
N LEU A 157 9.34 -34.23 -14.17
CA LEU A 157 9.86 -32.93 -13.75
C LEU A 157 11.37 -32.93 -13.98
N LEU A 158 11.83 -31.93 -14.71
CA LEU A 158 13.23 -31.68 -14.99
C LEU A 158 13.65 -30.36 -14.36
N GLU A 159 14.61 -30.39 -13.44
CA GLU A 159 15.28 -29.17 -12.98
C GLU A 159 16.23 -28.68 -14.09
N LEU A 160 16.07 -27.41 -14.47
CA LEU A 160 16.69 -26.87 -15.69
C LEU A 160 18.22 -26.82 -15.62
N ASN A 161 18.80 -26.47 -14.47
CA ASN A 161 20.24 -26.26 -14.31
C ASN A 161 20.99 -27.54 -13.96
N ASN A 162 20.54 -28.25 -12.91
CA ASN A 162 21.21 -29.45 -12.41
C ASN A 162 20.82 -30.72 -13.18
N LYS A 163 19.85 -30.63 -14.10
CA LYS A 163 19.35 -31.75 -14.89
C LYS A 163 18.75 -32.90 -14.06
N THR A 164 18.39 -32.61 -12.83
CA THR A 164 17.70 -33.59 -11.96
C THR A 164 16.34 -33.93 -12.57
N ARG A 165 16.06 -35.23 -12.75
CA ARG A 165 14.80 -35.73 -13.29
C ARG A 165 14.03 -36.48 -12.21
N ILE A 166 12.73 -36.20 -12.13
CA ILE A 166 11.80 -36.90 -11.23
C ILE A 166 10.61 -37.36 -12.07
N THR A 167 10.47 -38.66 -12.22
CA THR A 167 9.29 -39.24 -12.89
C THR A 167 8.09 -39.15 -11.98
N LEU A 168 7.04 -38.46 -12.45
CA LEU A 168 5.80 -38.38 -11.69
C LEU A 168 5.09 -39.75 -11.73
N PRO A 169 4.62 -40.27 -10.59
CA PRO A 169 3.94 -41.55 -10.58
C PRO A 169 2.66 -41.48 -11.41
N GLY A 170 2.50 -42.38 -12.37
CA GLY A 170 1.36 -42.42 -13.29
C GLY A 170 0.01 -42.77 -12.67
N LYS A 171 -0.10 -42.71 -11.34
CA LYS A 171 -1.31 -43.04 -10.56
C LYS A 171 -2.11 -41.82 -10.09
N TYR A 172 -1.63 -40.61 -10.30
CA TYR A 172 -2.36 -39.43 -9.86
C TYR A 172 -3.47 -39.09 -10.85
N SER A 173 -4.66 -38.94 -10.32
CA SER A 173 -5.84 -38.51 -11.09
C SER A 173 -5.88 -37.00 -11.31
N GLY A 174 -4.97 -36.25 -10.67
CA GLY A 174 -4.93 -34.80 -10.65
C GLY A 174 -3.81 -34.18 -11.50
N LYS A 175 -4.02 -32.93 -11.87
CA LYS A 175 -3.05 -32.08 -12.54
C LYS A 175 -2.17 -31.37 -11.52
N LEU A 176 -0.84 -31.36 -11.76
CA LEU A 176 0.09 -30.61 -10.92
C LEU A 176 -0.21 -29.11 -11.03
N GLN A 177 -0.43 -28.44 -9.88
CA GLN A 177 -0.75 -27.03 -9.83
C GLN A 177 0.35 -26.17 -9.21
N ASN A 178 1.05 -26.71 -8.23
CA ASN A 178 2.14 -26.03 -7.54
C ASN A 178 3.24 -27.01 -7.16
N LEU A 179 4.43 -26.45 -7.06
CA LEU A 179 5.63 -27.12 -6.64
C LEU A 179 6.38 -26.20 -5.69
N ASN A 180 6.91 -26.76 -4.61
CA ASN A 180 7.83 -26.09 -3.70
C ASN A 180 8.89 -27.06 -3.23
N ALA A 181 10.07 -26.53 -2.92
CA ALA A 181 11.19 -27.33 -2.43
C ALA A 181 11.72 -26.84 -1.08
N ASP A 182 12.24 -27.74 -0.28
CA ASP A 182 13.19 -27.44 0.78
C ASP A 182 14.59 -27.96 0.37
N SER A 183 15.55 -27.94 1.29
CA SER A 183 16.92 -28.38 0.99
C SER A 183 17.05 -29.86 0.57
N THR A 184 16.07 -30.69 0.87
CA THR A 184 16.12 -32.13 0.67
C THR A 184 14.94 -32.71 -0.09
N SER A 185 13.82 -32.03 -0.06
CA SER A 185 12.54 -32.56 -0.52
C SER A 185 11.80 -31.63 -1.46
N LEU A 186 11.11 -32.21 -2.41
CA LEU A 186 10.20 -31.54 -3.33
C LEU A 186 8.76 -31.88 -2.97
N TYR A 187 7.92 -30.86 -2.85
CA TYR A 187 6.50 -30.99 -2.52
C TYR A 187 5.66 -30.62 -3.74
N LEU A 188 4.82 -31.56 -4.16
CA LEU A 188 3.96 -31.44 -5.33
C LEU A 188 2.51 -31.35 -4.88
N PHE A 189 1.81 -30.31 -5.32
CA PHE A 189 0.39 -30.03 -4.98
C PHE A 189 -0.47 -30.19 -6.22
N TYR A 190 -1.45 -31.10 -6.16
CA TYR A 190 -2.35 -31.43 -7.25
C TYR A 190 -3.73 -30.77 -7.07
N ASP A 191 -4.44 -30.59 -8.16
CA ASP A 191 -5.80 -30.00 -8.18
C ASP A 191 -6.84 -30.86 -7.45
N THR A 192 -6.60 -32.15 -7.36
CA THR A 192 -7.40 -33.10 -6.58
C THR A 192 -7.20 -32.98 -5.06
N GLY A 193 -6.23 -32.17 -4.63
CA GLY A 193 -5.84 -32.02 -3.21
C GLY A 193 -4.78 -33.01 -2.73
N GLU A 194 -4.31 -33.88 -3.61
CA GLU A 194 -3.16 -34.74 -3.32
C GLU A 194 -1.92 -33.89 -3.07
N VAL A 195 -1.07 -34.34 -2.14
CA VAL A 195 0.27 -33.77 -1.90
C VAL A 195 1.28 -34.89 -1.88
N SER A 196 2.29 -34.81 -2.74
CA SER A 196 3.39 -35.76 -2.78
C SER A 196 4.68 -35.10 -2.31
N CYS A 197 5.41 -35.79 -1.45
CA CYS A 197 6.74 -35.40 -1.01
C CYS A 197 7.78 -36.36 -1.57
N TYR A 198 8.77 -35.82 -2.26
CA TYR A 198 9.89 -36.57 -2.84
C TYR A 198 11.20 -36.16 -2.17
N HIS A 199 12.04 -37.14 -1.86
CA HIS A 199 13.43 -36.87 -1.48
C HIS A 199 14.26 -36.68 -2.77
N ILE A 200 14.87 -35.52 -2.93
CA ILE A 200 15.51 -35.12 -4.20
C ILE A 200 16.72 -36.03 -4.52
N ALA A 201 17.57 -36.29 -3.52
CA ALA A 201 18.79 -37.07 -3.72
C ALA A 201 18.51 -38.55 -4.06
N ASP A 202 17.55 -39.17 -3.38
CA ASP A 202 17.20 -40.58 -3.58
C ASP A 202 16.19 -40.79 -4.71
N GLN A 203 15.60 -39.72 -5.21
CA GLN A 203 14.53 -39.74 -6.21
C GLN A 203 13.36 -40.64 -5.83
N LYS A 204 13.01 -40.67 -4.53
CA LYS A 204 11.95 -41.54 -3.97
C LYS A 204 10.86 -40.73 -3.31
N THR A 205 9.63 -41.23 -3.46
CA THR A 205 8.49 -40.73 -2.72
C THR A 205 8.67 -41.03 -1.24
N VAL A 206 8.64 -39.98 -0.40
CA VAL A 206 8.69 -40.10 1.05
C VAL A 206 7.30 -40.38 1.60
N TYR A 207 6.29 -39.64 1.11
CA TYR A 207 4.88 -39.89 1.45
C TYR A 207 3.95 -39.25 0.40
N ASN A 208 2.71 -39.70 0.41
CA ASN A 208 1.60 -39.12 -0.32
C ASN A 208 0.45 -38.83 0.63
N ILE A 209 -0.16 -37.66 0.49
CA ILE A 209 -1.43 -37.32 1.14
C ILE A 209 -2.53 -37.55 0.12
N ALA A 210 -3.61 -38.21 0.53
CA ALA A 210 -4.72 -38.54 -0.34
C ALA A 210 -5.43 -37.29 -0.85
N ALA A 211 -6.03 -37.41 -2.03
CA ALA A 211 -6.94 -36.42 -2.59
C ALA A 211 -8.07 -36.05 -1.63
N TYR A 212 -8.71 -34.92 -1.87
CA TYR A 212 -9.95 -34.59 -1.19
C TYR A 212 -10.99 -35.75 -1.35
N PRO A 213 -11.80 -35.99 -0.33
CA PRO A 213 -12.93 -36.92 -0.48
C PRO A 213 -13.75 -36.55 -1.72
N ALA A 214 -14.22 -37.53 -2.47
CA ALA A 214 -14.98 -37.31 -3.71
C ALA A 214 -16.18 -36.36 -3.51
N SER A 215 -16.80 -36.40 -2.32
CA SER A 215 -17.87 -35.47 -1.93
C SER A 215 -17.43 -34.02 -1.76
N GLU A 216 -16.13 -33.75 -1.59
CA GLU A 216 -15.56 -32.41 -1.37
C GLU A 216 -14.82 -31.88 -2.58
N GLN A 217 -14.44 -32.72 -3.56
CA GLN A 217 -13.67 -32.25 -4.74
C GLN A 217 -14.43 -31.15 -5.51
N ALA A 218 -15.75 -31.25 -5.62
CA ALA A 218 -16.59 -30.23 -6.24
C ALA A 218 -16.71 -28.93 -5.44
N GLU A 219 -16.32 -28.93 -4.17
CA GLU A 219 -16.36 -27.76 -3.29
C GLU A 219 -15.15 -26.84 -3.47
N TYR A 220 -14.06 -27.35 -4.07
CA TYR A 220 -12.85 -26.60 -4.36
C TYR A 220 -12.70 -26.41 -5.88
N GLN A 221 -12.44 -25.18 -6.29
CA GLN A 221 -12.11 -24.85 -7.68
C GLN A 221 -10.59 -24.85 -7.89
N ASN A 222 -10.16 -25.01 -9.15
CA ASN A 222 -8.78 -25.22 -9.58
C ASN A 222 -7.80 -24.07 -9.31
N THR A 223 -7.88 -23.40 -8.19
CA THR A 223 -7.02 -22.28 -7.86
C THR A 223 -6.34 -22.50 -6.54
N SER A 224 -5.25 -23.22 -6.54
CA SER A 224 -4.40 -23.26 -5.38
C SER A 224 -3.17 -22.40 -5.60
N LEU A 225 -3.00 -21.40 -4.77
CA LEU A 225 -1.76 -20.70 -4.56
C LEU A 225 -1.10 -21.30 -3.32
N VAL A 226 0.15 -21.74 -3.43
CA VAL A 226 0.88 -22.31 -2.32
C VAL A 226 2.06 -21.41 -2.00
N VAL A 227 2.20 -21.03 -0.73
CA VAL A 227 3.29 -20.21 -0.20
C VAL A 227 3.97 -21.00 0.91
N LYS A 228 5.29 -21.08 0.86
CA LYS A 228 6.11 -21.78 1.86
C LYS A 228 6.12 -21.04 3.20
N SER A 229 6.22 -21.81 4.26
CA SER A 229 6.43 -21.37 5.64
C SER A 229 7.58 -22.16 6.24
N ALA A 230 8.03 -21.80 7.45
CA ALA A 230 9.12 -22.49 8.14
C ALA A 230 8.88 -24.00 8.29
N ASP A 231 7.65 -24.41 8.68
CA ASP A 231 7.31 -25.80 9.01
C ASP A 231 6.28 -26.43 8.06
N GLY A 232 6.04 -25.81 6.90
CA GLY A 232 5.02 -26.29 5.98
C GLY A 232 4.60 -25.29 4.92
N PHE A 233 3.34 -25.32 4.52
CA PHE A 233 2.84 -24.54 3.39
C PHE A 233 1.46 -23.96 3.67
N TYR A 234 1.26 -22.68 3.31
CA TYR A 234 -0.05 -22.08 3.26
C TYR A 234 -0.63 -22.28 1.85
N GLN A 235 -1.86 -22.75 1.77
CA GLN A 235 -2.58 -22.93 0.51
C GLN A 235 -3.86 -22.12 0.49
N LEU A 236 -4.03 -21.29 -0.54
CA LEU A 236 -5.28 -20.61 -0.83
C LEU A 236 -6.12 -21.50 -1.76
N ARG A 237 -7.34 -21.80 -1.35
CA ARG A 237 -8.31 -22.59 -2.14
C ARG A 237 -9.52 -21.74 -2.44
N ASN A 238 -10.02 -21.82 -3.66
CA ASN A 238 -11.31 -21.23 -4.05
C ASN A 238 -12.41 -22.27 -4.11
N GLY A 239 -13.67 -21.81 -4.12
CA GLY A 239 -14.86 -22.65 -4.16
C GLY A 239 -15.77 -22.40 -2.97
N ARG A 240 -16.81 -23.24 -2.82
CA ARG A 240 -17.82 -23.04 -1.77
C ARG A 240 -17.27 -23.19 -0.35
N LYS A 241 -16.25 -24.02 -0.18
CA LYS A 241 -15.50 -24.21 1.07
C LYS A 241 -14.07 -23.67 0.96
N GLY A 242 -13.87 -22.68 0.09
CA GLY A 242 -12.59 -22.05 -0.11
C GLY A 242 -12.04 -21.38 1.14
N GLY A 243 -10.82 -20.88 1.07
CA GLY A 243 -10.17 -20.20 2.20
C GLY A 243 -8.68 -20.43 2.29
N LEU A 244 -8.12 -20.17 3.47
CA LEU A 244 -6.71 -20.39 3.77
C LEU A 244 -6.53 -21.67 4.60
N PHE A 245 -5.66 -22.55 4.11
CA PHE A 245 -5.31 -23.81 4.72
C PHE A 245 -3.80 -23.86 5.00
N TYR A 246 -3.42 -24.47 6.10
CA TYR A 246 -2.04 -24.72 6.45
C TYR A 246 -1.75 -26.22 6.42
N PHE A 247 -0.75 -26.60 5.63
CA PHE A 247 -0.22 -27.96 5.59
C PHE A 247 1.08 -28.03 6.42
N ASN A 248 1.06 -28.82 7.49
CA ASN A 248 2.27 -29.12 8.25
C ASN A 248 3.00 -30.31 7.62
N SER A 249 4.19 -30.09 7.07
CA SER A 249 4.94 -31.11 6.33
C SER A 249 5.44 -32.25 7.19
N HIS A 250 5.76 -31.99 8.46
CA HIS A 250 6.22 -33.00 9.42
C HIS A 250 5.08 -33.87 9.95
N LYS A 251 3.97 -33.22 10.35
CA LYS A 251 2.77 -33.92 10.85
C LYS A 251 1.92 -34.52 9.73
N ARG A 252 2.13 -34.08 8.50
CA ARG A 252 1.39 -34.52 7.29
C ARG A 252 -0.10 -34.26 7.41
N THR A 253 -0.49 -33.13 7.99
CA THR A 253 -1.88 -32.79 8.28
C THR A 253 -2.23 -31.39 7.79
N TRP A 254 -3.48 -31.24 7.39
CA TRP A 254 -4.08 -29.97 7.03
C TRP A 254 -4.79 -29.34 8.22
N LYS A 255 -4.69 -28.03 8.37
CA LYS A 255 -5.48 -27.20 9.28
C LYS A 255 -6.13 -26.09 8.47
N LYS A 256 -7.46 -25.95 8.57
CA LYS A 256 -8.17 -24.80 8.02
C LYS A 256 -8.01 -23.62 8.97
N LEU A 257 -7.57 -22.48 8.45
CA LEU A 257 -7.36 -21.24 9.21
C LEU A 257 -8.47 -20.23 8.98
N PHE A 258 -9.05 -20.25 7.77
CA PHE A 258 -10.01 -19.25 7.32
C PHE A 258 -10.89 -19.87 6.23
N GLU A 259 -12.19 -19.53 6.18
CA GLU A 259 -13.11 -20.04 5.16
C GLU A 259 -13.92 -18.91 4.56
N GLN A 260 -14.01 -18.90 3.22
CA GLN A 260 -14.87 -18.00 2.45
C GLN A 260 -15.39 -18.69 1.20
N ASN A 261 -16.57 -18.26 0.73
CA ASN A 261 -17.26 -18.85 -0.41
C ASN A 261 -17.24 -17.99 -1.69
N TYR A 262 -16.43 -16.93 -1.69
CA TYR A 262 -16.20 -16.08 -2.86
C TYR A 262 -14.74 -16.13 -3.30
N THR A 263 -14.47 -15.56 -4.48
CA THR A 263 -13.13 -15.61 -5.09
C THR A 263 -12.09 -14.87 -4.25
N LEU A 264 -11.03 -15.59 -3.93
CA LEU A 264 -9.81 -15.10 -3.32
C LEU A 264 -8.72 -15.08 -4.41
N ASN A 265 -8.09 -13.92 -4.65
CA ASN A 265 -7.23 -13.73 -5.82
C ASN A 265 -5.77 -14.10 -5.53
N THR A 266 -5.17 -13.53 -4.50
CA THR A 266 -3.76 -13.80 -4.13
C THR A 266 -3.58 -13.89 -2.62
N LEU A 267 -2.46 -14.49 -2.24
CA LEU A 267 -2.00 -14.67 -0.87
C LEU A 267 -0.53 -14.26 -0.76
N ILE A 268 -0.22 -13.45 0.23
CA ILE A 268 1.15 -13.27 0.69
C ILE A 268 1.24 -13.55 2.19
N ILE A 269 2.39 -14.03 2.61
CA ILE A 269 2.78 -14.12 4.01
C ILE A 269 3.85 -13.05 4.26
N THR A 270 3.70 -12.28 5.33
CA THR A 270 4.71 -11.28 5.69
C THR A 270 6.09 -11.93 5.92
N PRO A 271 7.20 -11.24 5.65
CA PRO A 271 8.54 -11.82 5.80
C PRO A 271 8.84 -12.37 7.19
N ASN A 272 8.26 -11.79 8.24
CA ASN A 272 8.36 -12.28 9.63
C ASN A 272 7.44 -13.46 9.94
N GLY A 273 6.60 -13.90 9.00
CA GLY A 273 5.67 -15.02 9.18
C GLY A 273 4.47 -14.75 10.09
N GLU A 274 4.23 -13.50 10.50
CA GLU A 274 3.18 -13.17 11.48
C GLU A 274 1.80 -12.99 10.85
N LYS A 275 1.74 -12.44 9.64
CA LYS A 275 0.48 -12.07 9.00
C LYS A 275 0.34 -12.67 7.60
N ALA A 276 -0.88 -12.98 7.24
CA ALA A 276 -1.28 -13.27 5.87
C ALA A 276 -2.18 -12.15 5.34
N TYR A 277 -1.93 -11.69 4.12
CA TYR A 277 -2.81 -10.81 3.37
C TYR A 277 -3.42 -11.58 2.21
N ILE A 278 -4.74 -11.50 2.05
CA ILE A 278 -5.49 -12.20 0.99
C ILE A 278 -6.34 -11.18 0.25
N SER A 279 -6.07 -10.99 -1.03
CA SER A 279 -6.87 -10.13 -1.90
C SER A 279 -8.14 -10.85 -2.37
N CYS A 280 -9.22 -10.09 -2.57
CA CYS A 280 -10.51 -10.65 -2.95
C CYS A 280 -11.34 -9.66 -3.80
N VAL A 281 -12.55 -10.08 -4.17
CA VAL A 281 -13.48 -9.32 -5.03
C VAL A 281 -13.86 -7.93 -4.49
N HIS A 282 -13.76 -7.72 -3.17
CA HIS A 282 -13.97 -6.42 -2.54
C HIS A 282 -12.96 -6.25 -1.41
N GLY A 283 -11.88 -5.47 -1.65
CA GLY A 283 -10.85 -5.23 -0.65
C GLY A 283 -9.97 -6.46 -0.36
N PHE A 284 -9.55 -6.63 0.88
CA PHE A 284 -8.64 -7.70 1.28
C PHE A 284 -8.85 -8.14 2.73
N TRP A 285 -8.33 -9.32 3.05
CA TRP A 285 -8.26 -9.86 4.40
C TRP A 285 -6.84 -9.75 4.96
N MET A 286 -6.76 -9.46 6.23
CA MET A 286 -5.57 -9.59 7.05
C MET A 286 -5.82 -10.64 8.13
N ILE A 287 -4.94 -11.63 8.21
CA ILE A 287 -5.04 -12.72 9.18
C ILE A 287 -3.75 -12.74 10.00
N ASP A 288 -3.87 -12.63 11.30
CA ASP A 288 -2.77 -12.88 12.23
C ASP A 288 -2.59 -14.38 12.38
N LEU A 289 -1.43 -14.90 12.00
CA LEU A 289 -1.17 -16.33 11.92
C LEU A 289 -0.87 -16.97 13.28
N HIS A 290 -0.52 -16.17 14.29
CA HIS A 290 -0.30 -16.64 15.66
C HIS A 290 -1.62 -16.73 16.43
N THR A 291 -2.40 -15.66 16.40
CA THR A 291 -3.66 -15.57 17.16
C THR A 291 -4.84 -16.15 16.41
N GLY A 292 -4.76 -16.22 15.09
CA GLY A 292 -5.88 -16.59 14.20
C GLY A 292 -6.92 -15.46 14.05
N THR A 293 -6.61 -14.25 14.53
CA THR A 293 -7.50 -13.10 14.37
C THR A 293 -7.61 -12.71 12.90
N GLN A 294 -8.85 -12.51 12.44
CA GLN A 294 -9.16 -12.20 11.05
C GLN A 294 -9.78 -10.80 10.97
N LYS A 295 -9.28 -9.98 10.04
CA LYS A 295 -9.79 -8.65 9.79
C LYS A 295 -10.08 -8.45 8.31
N TYR A 296 -11.31 -8.07 7.98
CA TYR A 296 -11.74 -7.77 6.62
C TYR A 296 -11.72 -6.27 6.38
N ILE A 297 -11.10 -5.84 5.29
CA ILE A 297 -11.00 -4.44 4.86
C ILE A 297 -11.68 -4.30 3.49
N PRO A 298 -13.02 -4.09 3.46
CA PRO A 298 -13.79 -3.99 2.22
C PRO A 298 -13.72 -2.62 1.55
N LEU A 299 -13.42 -1.58 2.34
CA LEU A 299 -13.38 -0.19 1.91
C LEU A 299 -11.97 0.36 2.14
N LEU A 300 -11.43 0.97 1.10
CA LEU A 300 -10.08 1.51 1.08
C LEU A 300 -10.16 3.03 1.04
N GLU A 301 -9.61 3.68 2.05
CA GLU A 301 -9.52 5.13 2.11
C GLU A 301 -8.27 5.59 1.36
N THR A 302 -8.42 6.59 0.49
CA THR A 302 -7.32 7.17 -0.27
C THR A 302 -6.96 8.56 0.26
N GLY A 303 -5.72 8.99 0.04
CA GLY A 303 -5.18 10.24 0.58
C GLY A 303 -5.95 11.50 0.21
N ASN A 304 -6.77 11.46 -0.85
CA ASN A 304 -7.69 12.53 -1.22
C ASN A 304 -9.07 12.43 -0.53
N GLY A 305 -9.21 11.57 0.48
CA GLY A 305 -10.44 11.36 1.25
C GLY A 305 -11.53 10.56 0.52
N GLN A 306 -11.23 9.94 -0.62
CA GLN A 306 -12.17 9.05 -1.30
C GLN A 306 -12.18 7.68 -0.63
N ILE A 307 -13.37 7.09 -0.54
CA ILE A 307 -13.54 5.70 -0.13
C ILE A 307 -13.77 4.87 -1.38
N VAL A 308 -12.91 3.89 -1.58
CA VAL A 308 -12.91 3.01 -2.75
C VAL A 308 -13.32 1.60 -2.33
N SER A 309 -14.34 1.06 -3.00
CA SER A 309 -14.64 -0.37 -2.99
C SER A 309 -14.30 -0.93 -4.36
N THR A 310 -13.36 -1.85 -4.44
CA THR A 310 -12.89 -2.40 -5.71
C THR A 310 -12.36 -3.81 -5.51
N GLU A 311 -12.38 -4.59 -6.59
CA GLU A 311 -11.69 -5.87 -6.61
C GLU A 311 -10.17 -5.66 -6.59
N ILE A 312 -9.52 -6.34 -5.66
CA ILE A 312 -8.07 -6.36 -5.53
C ILE A 312 -7.54 -7.61 -6.22
N SER A 313 -6.89 -7.40 -7.35
CA SER A 313 -6.32 -8.48 -8.16
C SER A 313 -5.12 -9.14 -7.50
N THR A 314 -4.31 -8.35 -6.80
CA THR A 314 -3.09 -8.83 -6.16
C THR A 314 -2.72 -7.97 -4.95
N VAL A 315 -2.08 -8.56 -3.97
CA VAL A 315 -1.51 -7.89 -2.81
C VAL A 315 -0.03 -8.24 -2.72
N PHE A 316 0.80 -7.27 -2.33
CA PHE A 316 2.23 -7.45 -2.16
C PHE A 316 2.74 -6.57 -1.01
N GLN A 317 3.67 -7.07 -0.20
CA GLN A 317 4.38 -6.26 0.78
C GLN A 317 5.84 -6.12 0.35
N ASP A 318 6.30 -4.89 0.19
CA ASP A 318 7.69 -4.61 -0.15
C ASP A 318 8.63 -4.80 1.06
N ARG A 319 9.94 -4.78 0.80
CA ARG A 319 10.97 -5.00 1.85
C ARG A 319 11.01 -3.89 2.90
N GLN A 320 10.47 -2.71 2.59
CA GLN A 320 10.36 -1.58 3.50
C GLN A 320 9.09 -1.65 4.37
N GLY A 321 8.23 -2.66 4.14
CA GLY A 321 6.97 -2.86 4.86
C GLY A 321 5.77 -2.17 4.22
N GLY A 322 5.94 -1.55 3.06
CA GLY A 322 4.86 -0.95 2.28
C GLY A 322 3.92 -2.01 1.70
N LEU A 323 2.61 -1.76 1.75
CA LEU A 323 1.57 -2.63 1.23
C LEU A 323 1.07 -2.10 -0.12
N TRP A 324 1.26 -2.90 -1.15
CA TRP A 324 0.83 -2.64 -2.51
C TRP A 324 -0.41 -3.47 -2.83
N LEU A 325 -1.44 -2.83 -3.34
CA LEU A 325 -2.64 -3.48 -3.83
C LEU A 325 -2.80 -3.18 -5.32
N GLY A 326 -2.85 -4.21 -6.14
CA GLY A 326 -3.22 -4.10 -7.55
C GLY A 326 -4.74 -4.18 -7.70
N THR A 327 -5.31 -3.38 -8.58
CA THR A 327 -6.73 -3.41 -8.89
C THR A 327 -6.98 -3.74 -10.35
N PHE A 328 -8.20 -4.15 -10.70
CA PHE A 328 -8.55 -4.42 -12.10
C PHE A 328 -8.88 -3.17 -12.92
N ASN A 329 -9.06 -2.01 -12.30
CA ASN A 329 -9.52 -0.82 -13.04
C ASN A 329 -9.08 0.53 -12.48
N ARG A 330 -8.33 0.56 -11.36
CA ARG A 330 -7.92 1.81 -10.70
C ARG A 330 -6.41 1.98 -10.56
N GLY A 331 -5.62 1.06 -11.12
CA GLY A 331 -4.16 1.04 -10.97
C GLY A 331 -3.73 0.42 -9.65
N LEU A 332 -2.75 1.01 -9.02
CA LEU A 332 -2.15 0.59 -7.78
C LEU A 332 -2.66 1.45 -6.62
N LEU A 333 -2.82 0.82 -5.47
CA LEU A 333 -3.02 1.49 -4.18
C LEU A 333 -1.82 1.13 -3.30
N TYR A 334 -1.13 2.13 -2.77
CA TYR A 334 0.05 1.96 -1.95
C TYR A 334 -0.14 2.55 -0.57
N HIS A 335 0.17 1.77 0.46
CA HIS A 335 0.21 2.19 1.86
C HIS A 335 1.55 1.81 2.47
N HIS A 336 2.17 2.75 3.17
CA HIS A 336 3.33 2.45 4.00
C HIS A 336 3.08 2.93 5.44
N PRO A 337 3.44 2.16 6.48
CA PRO A 337 3.22 2.55 7.87
C PRO A 337 3.86 3.88 8.27
N SER A 338 4.96 4.26 7.59
CA SER A 338 5.65 5.54 7.79
C SER A 338 5.15 6.66 6.88
N MET A 339 4.21 6.39 5.97
CA MET A 339 3.51 7.42 5.18
C MET A 339 2.45 8.09 6.05
N HIS A 340 2.02 9.26 5.60
CA HIS A 340 1.02 10.06 6.31
C HIS A 340 1.52 10.52 7.70
N LYS A 341 2.72 11.06 7.71
CA LYS A 341 3.27 11.79 8.85
C LYS A 341 2.44 13.04 9.17
N LEU A 342 1.64 13.48 8.20
CA LEU A 342 0.65 14.54 8.31
C LEU A 342 -0.74 13.94 8.12
N THR A 343 -1.68 14.27 8.99
CA THR A 343 -3.09 13.92 8.78
C THR A 343 -3.70 14.92 7.82
N HIS A 344 -4.15 14.47 6.67
CA HIS A 344 -4.83 15.30 5.68
C HIS A 344 -6.32 15.42 5.99
N ILE A 345 -6.82 16.65 6.10
CA ILE A 345 -8.25 16.96 6.21
C ILE A 345 -8.69 17.64 4.93
N GLY A 346 -9.26 16.88 4.03
CA GLY A 346 -9.69 17.36 2.73
C GLY A 346 -11.12 17.91 2.71
N ARG A 347 -11.55 18.31 1.54
CA ARG A 347 -12.85 18.90 1.23
C ARG A 347 -14.05 18.14 1.80
N ASN A 348 -13.99 16.81 1.82
CA ASN A 348 -15.09 15.95 2.30
C ASN A 348 -15.43 16.12 3.78
N ALA A 349 -14.52 16.71 4.57
CA ALA A 349 -14.77 17.02 5.97
C ALA A 349 -15.63 18.28 6.18
N PHE A 350 -15.83 19.08 5.12
CA PHE A 350 -16.56 20.34 5.16
C PHE A 350 -18.02 20.15 4.68
N PRO A 351 -19.01 20.75 5.37
CA PRO A 351 -20.41 20.70 4.97
C PRO A 351 -20.71 21.78 3.91
N VAL A 352 -20.08 21.69 2.74
CA VAL A 352 -20.20 22.64 1.64
C VAL A 352 -20.56 21.93 0.35
N SER A 353 -21.11 22.67 -0.63
CA SER A 353 -21.41 22.12 -1.94
C SER A 353 -20.12 21.83 -2.74
N PRO A 354 -20.13 20.89 -3.69
CA PRO A 354 -18.94 20.52 -4.47
C PRO A 354 -18.32 21.67 -5.26
N GLU A 355 -19.10 22.70 -5.59
CA GLU A 355 -18.70 23.85 -6.40
C GLU A 355 -18.12 25.00 -5.57
N GLU A 356 -18.26 24.96 -4.24
CA GLU A 356 -17.80 26.02 -3.34
C GLU A 356 -16.30 25.83 -3.07
N GLU A 357 -15.47 26.86 -3.34
CA GLU A 357 -14.05 26.84 -2.99
C GLU A 357 -13.85 26.89 -1.48
N ILE A 358 -12.85 26.17 -0.98
CA ILE A 358 -12.46 26.17 0.44
C ILE A 358 -11.02 26.66 0.53
N ASN A 359 -10.85 27.86 1.11
CA ASN A 359 -9.53 28.43 1.36
C ASN A 359 -9.37 28.62 2.87
N ILE A 360 -8.49 27.84 3.49
CA ILE A 360 -8.27 27.91 4.94
C ILE A 360 -7.34 29.09 5.25
N GLU A 361 -7.93 30.15 5.81
CA GLU A 361 -7.23 31.40 6.05
C GLU A 361 -6.46 31.45 7.37
N SER A 362 -7.01 30.80 8.44
CA SER A 362 -6.42 30.84 9.77
C SER A 362 -7.03 29.84 10.72
N PHE A 363 -6.36 29.59 11.84
CA PHE A 363 -6.80 28.73 12.94
C PHE A 363 -6.74 29.47 14.27
N ALA A 364 -7.51 28.98 15.24
CA ALA A 364 -7.47 29.41 16.63
C ALA A 364 -7.88 28.27 17.57
N GLU A 365 -7.45 28.36 18.81
CA GLU A 365 -7.79 27.42 19.89
C GLU A 365 -8.49 28.19 21.01
N ASP A 366 -9.56 27.61 21.57
CA ASP A 366 -10.23 28.16 22.75
C ASP A 366 -9.59 27.62 24.04
N LYS A 367 -10.10 28.09 25.20
CA LYS A 367 -9.58 27.71 26.53
C LYS A 367 -9.81 26.23 26.87
N ASP A 368 -10.73 25.59 26.16
CA ASP A 368 -11.08 24.19 26.34
C ASP A 368 -10.32 23.28 25.36
N GLY A 369 -9.39 23.84 24.56
CA GLY A 369 -8.60 23.11 23.56
C GLY A 369 -9.34 22.82 22.25
N ASN A 370 -10.50 23.46 22.01
CA ASN A 370 -11.21 23.27 20.76
C ASN A 370 -10.58 24.11 19.64
N ILE A 371 -10.41 23.48 18.49
CA ILE A 371 -9.82 24.13 17.33
C ILE A 371 -10.91 24.69 16.43
N TYR A 372 -10.76 25.94 16.11
CA TYR A 372 -11.58 26.68 15.15
C TYR A 372 -10.72 27.06 13.94
N LEU A 373 -11.35 27.11 12.79
CA LEU A 373 -10.71 27.59 11.57
C LEU A 373 -11.63 28.51 10.80
N LYS A 374 -11.03 29.44 10.08
CA LYS A 374 -11.73 30.36 9.19
C LYS A 374 -11.49 29.92 7.74
N ALA A 375 -12.56 29.69 7.01
CA ALA A 375 -12.53 29.45 5.58
C ALA A 375 -13.51 30.42 4.91
N HIS A 376 -12.99 31.30 4.05
CA HIS A 376 -13.74 32.45 3.54
C HIS A 376 -14.39 33.25 4.69
N SER A 377 -15.64 33.55 4.61
CA SER A 377 -16.36 34.29 5.67
C SER A 377 -16.93 33.40 6.77
N ARG A 378 -16.70 32.09 6.72
CA ARG A 378 -17.31 31.12 7.64
C ARG A 378 -16.28 30.60 8.63
N ILE A 379 -16.77 30.31 9.83
CA ILE A 379 -15.99 29.69 10.89
C ILE A 379 -16.50 28.28 11.11
N TYR A 380 -15.56 27.37 11.24
CA TYR A 380 -15.82 25.97 11.53
C TYR A 380 -15.10 25.56 12.81
N ARG A 381 -15.71 24.64 13.53
CA ARG A 381 -15.08 23.94 14.66
C ARG A 381 -14.68 22.55 14.20
N LEU A 382 -13.43 22.18 14.42
CA LEU A 382 -12.93 20.84 14.19
C LEU A 382 -13.45 19.91 15.30
N THR A 383 -14.09 18.83 14.92
CA THR A 383 -14.62 17.82 15.83
C THR A 383 -14.23 16.43 15.34
N VAL A 384 -14.23 15.46 16.23
CA VAL A 384 -14.06 14.05 15.88
C VAL A 384 -15.41 13.37 16.08
N ASN A 385 -15.88 12.64 15.06
CA ASN A 385 -17.14 11.90 15.14
C ASN A 385 -16.97 10.57 15.90
N GLU A 386 -18.06 9.83 16.11
CA GLU A 386 -18.05 8.51 16.76
C GLU A 386 -17.18 7.47 16.04
N GLN A 387 -16.91 7.68 14.75
CA GLN A 387 -16.07 6.84 13.90
C GLN A 387 -14.59 7.27 13.90
N LYS A 388 -14.20 8.19 14.81
CA LYS A 388 -12.87 8.79 14.91
C LYS A 388 -12.40 9.58 13.68
N SER A 389 -13.31 9.95 12.79
CA SER A 389 -13.01 10.80 11.64
C SER A 389 -13.16 12.28 12.00
N HIS A 390 -12.29 13.12 11.46
CA HIS A 390 -12.37 14.56 11.61
C HIS A 390 -13.54 15.12 10.79
N VAL A 391 -14.36 15.95 11.44
CA VAL A 391 -15.53 16.60 10.82
C VAL A 391 -15.55 18.06 11.21
N LEU A 392 -15.85 18.91 10.27
CA LEU A 392 -15.98 20.34 10.48
C LEU A 392 -17.46 20.72 10.59
N LYS A 393 -17.81 21.36 11.70
CA LYS A 393 -19.15 21.88 11.94
C LYS A 393 -19.13 23.40 11.85
N PRO A 394 -20.07 24.03 11.13
CA PRO A 394 -20.24 25.47 11.21
C PRO A 394 -20.37 25.91 12.66
N ALA A 395 -19.63 26.91 13.05
CA ALA A 395 -19.62 27.41 14.43
C ALA A 395 -19.71 28.94 14.47
N ALA A 396 -20.37 29.44 15.51
CA ALA A 396 -20.21 30.82 15.91
C ALA A 396 -19.03 30.92 16.88
N ILE A 397 -18.30 32.04 16.86
CA ILE A 397 -17.24 32.28 17.84
C ILE A 397 -17.92 32.42 19.22
N PRO A 398 -17.46 31.68 20.23
CA PRO A 398 -17.99 31.84 21.60
C PRO A 398 -17.82 33.27 22.06
N THR A 399 -18.90 33.89 22.51
CA THR A 399 -18.92 35.29 22.99
C THR A 399 -17.97 35.54 24.15
N ASN A 400 -17.56 34.47 24.85
CA ASN A 400 -16.66 34.50 26.01
C ASN A 400 -15.16 34.36 25.63
N SER A 401 -14.84 34.31 24.35
CA SER A 401 -13.45 34.13 23.88
C SER A 401 -13.10 35.20 22.83
N PRO A 402 -13.03 36.49 23.21
CA PRO A 402 -12.66 37.56 22.27
C PRO A 402 -11.22 37.38 21.70
N GLU A 403 -10.40 36.57 22.38
CA GLU A 403 -9.04 36.21 21.93
C GLU A 403 -9.04 35.41 20.63
N ILE A 404 -10.10 34.62 20.33
CA ILE A 404 -10.24 33.88 19.08
C ILE A 404 -10.41 34.84 17.91
N LEU A 405 -11.21 35.90 18.08
CA LEU A 405 -11.42 36.93 17.05
C LEU A 405 -10.12 37.65 16.69
N ASN A 406 -9.24 37.87 17.67
CA ASN A 406 -7.95 38.53 17.45
C ASN A 406 -6.88 37.63 16.82
N ARG A 407 -7.06 36.31 16.89
CA ARG A 407 -6.15 35.31 16.30
C ARG A 407 -6.60 34.81 14.92
N LEU A 408 -7.74 35.25 14.44
CA LEU A 408 -8.27 34.98 13.10
C LEU A 408 -8.19 36.20 12.17
N PRO A 409 -7.07 36.95 12.11
CA PRO A 409 -6.96 38.13 11.27
C PRO A 409 -6.66 37.73 9.83
N PRO A 410 -7.06 38.55 8.85
CA PRO A 410 -6.68 38.35 7.49
C PRO A 410 -5.21 38.68 7.26
N ASN A 411 -4.66 38.05 6.22
CA ASN A 411 -3.43 38.29 5.50
C ASN A 411 -2.74 39.63 5.84
N LYS A 412 -1.70 39.62 6.68
CA LYS A 412 -0.89 40.81 6.98
C LYS A 412 0.30 40.91 6.02
N ASN A 413 0.60 42.13 5.58
CA ASN A 413 1.89 42.38 4.94
C ASN A 413 2.97 42.40 6.02
N HIS A 414 3.97 41.55 5.89
CA HIS A 414 5.10 41.49 6.80
C HIS A 414 6.22 42.41 6.32
N HIS A 415 6.50 43.44 7.07
CA HIS A 415 7.59 44.37 6.79
C HIS A 415 8.79 44.09 7.70
N PHE A 416 9.93 43.85 7.11
CA PHE A 416 11.17 43.68 7.83
C PHE A 416 12.33 44.30 7.00
N ARG A 417 13.15 45.13 7.62
CA ARG A 417 14.30 45.80 6.96
C ARG A 417 13.96 46.46 5.61
N ASN A 418 12.90 47.24 5.55
CA ASN A 418 12.40 47.91 4.34
C ASN A 418 12.00 47.01 3.16
N LYS A 419 11.80 45.70 3.41
CA LYS A 419 11.33 44.71 2.43
C LYS A 419 10.01 44.13 2.89
N VAL A 420 9.15 43.75 1.93
CA VAL A 420 7.88 43.05 2.19
C VAL A 420 8.07 41.57 1.94
N TYR A 421 7.61 40.75 2.87
CA TYR A 421 7.69 39.30 2.83
C TYR A 421 6.31 38.68 2.78
N ASN A 422 6.20 37.46 2.25
CA ASN A 422 5.00 36.67 2.29
C ASN A 422 4.65 36.31 3.74
N THR A 423 5.64 35.84 4.49
CA THR A 423 5.50 35.45 5.89
C THR A 423 6.78 35.75 6.65
N LEU A 424 6.66 35.97 7.97
CA LEU A 424 7.81 36.31 8.84
C LEU A 424 7.60 35.60 10.18
N TYR A 425 8.63 34.91 10.64
CA TYR A 425 8.60 34.20 11.91
C TYR A 425 9.93 34.37 12.67
N THR A 426 9.88 34.78 13.91
CA THR A 426 11.06 34.79 14.81
C THR A 426 10.92 33.59 15.76
N ASP A 427 11.89 32.69 15.65
CA ASP A 427 11.92 31.47 16.43
C ASP A 427 12.38 31.67 17.89
N THR A 428 12.29 30.63 18.69
CA THR A 428 12.68 30.67 20.12
C THR A 428 14.19 30.88 20.34
N ARG A 429 15.03 30.77 19.29
CA ARG A 429 16.47 31.08 19.29
C ARG A 429 16.74 32.55 19.01
N GLY A 430 15.69 33.30 18.64
CA GLY A 430 15.83 34.69 18.19
C GLY A 430 16.23 34.83 16.71
N TRP A 431 16.19 33.76 15.93
CA TRP A 431 16.45 33.79 14.50
C TRP A 431 15.19 34.23 13.75
N THR A 432 15.35 35.07 12.74
CA THR A 432 14.21 35.51 11.93
C THR A 432 14.22 34.80 10.58
N TRP A 433 13.13 34.10 10.31
CA TRP A 433 12.86 33.40 9.08
C TRP A 433 11.87 34.21 8.25
N ALA A 434 12.23 34.53 7.02
CA ALA A 434 11.45 35.39 6.15
C ALA A 434 11.16 34.69 4.82
N GLY A 435 9.87 34.41 4.56
CA GLY A 435 9.40 33.75 3.36
C GLY A 435 9.16 34.73 2.22
N THR A 436 9.70 34.40 1.05
CA THR A 436 9.56 35.20 -0.17
C THR A 436 8.85 34.38 -1.28
N PRO A 437 8.46 35.00 -2.39
CA PRO A 437 8.04 34.26 -3.59
C PRO A 437 9.13 33.39 -4.22
N ASP A 438 10.42 33.64 -3.87
CA ASP A 438 11.55 32.91 -4.43
C ASP A 438 12.62 32.65 -3.35
N GLY A 439 12.26 31.77 -2.41
CA GLY A 439 13.15 31.26 -1.39
C GLY A 439 12.84 31.69 0.03
N LEU A 440 13.55 31.08 0.98
CA LEU A 440 13.46 31.31 2.42
C LEU A 440 14.74 32.03 2.88
N GLU A 441 14.60 33.21 3.45
CA GLU A 441 15.69 34.01 4.01
C GLU A 441 15.81 33.78 5.53
N LEU A 442 17.02 33.54 6.01
CA LEU A 442 17.34 33.38 7.43
C LEU A 442 18.27 34.48 7.90
N PHE A 443 17.89 35.18 8.96
CA PHE A 443 18.70 36.11 9.71
C PHE A 443 18.95 35.54 11.10
N THR A 444 20.22 35.30 11.45
CA THR A 444 20.59 34.70 12.76
C THR A 444 20.86 35.79 13.81
N SER A 445 20.97 37.06 13.39
CA SER A 445 21.16 38.21 14.24
C SER A 445 20.51 39.45 13.62
N GLU A 446 20.11 40.40 14.45
CA GLU A 446 19.63 41.71 13.99
C GLU A 446 20.69 42.49 13.19
N ASN A 447 21.96 42.18 13.42
CA ASN A 447 23.10 42.86 12.76
C ASN A 447 23.57 42.15 11.47
N ASP A 448 22.95 41.06 11.05
CA ASP A 448 23.31 40.37 9.81
C ASP A 448 23.16 41.33 8.61
N SER A 449 24.21 41.58 7.87
CA SER A 449 24.18 42.46 6.69
C SER A 449 23.43 41.84 5.50
N ALA A 450 23.41 40.51 5.41
CA ALA A 450 22.71 39.73 4.38
C ALA A 450 22.16 38.45 4.97
N PRO A 451 20.98 37.97 4.50
CA PRO A 451 20.42 36.69 4.92
C PRO A 451 21.15 35.51 4.30
N ARG A 452 21.10 34.36 4.97
CA ARG A 452 21.33 33.09 4.33
C ARG A 452 20.04 32.68 3.61
N ILE A 453 20.13 32.35 2.32
CA ILE A 453 18.95 32.05 1.50
C ILE A 453 18.92 30.56 1.18
N PHE A 454 17.73 29.95 1.26
CA PHE A 454 17.48 28.57 0.93
C PHE A 454 16.46 28.45 -0.19
N TYR A 455 16.71 27.53 -1.09
CA TYR A 455 15.89 27.21 -2.25
C TYR A 455 15.52 25.71 -2.26
N ARG A 456 14.77 25.30 -3.28
CA ARG A 456 14.43 23.90 -3.52
C ARG A 456 15.68 23.01 -3.61
N GLU A 457 16.74 23.49 -4.22
CA GLU A 457 18.05 22.79 -4.36
C GLU A 457 18.71 22.52 -2.99
N ASN A 458 18.43 23.37 -2.00
CA ASN A 458 18.93 23.19 -0.64
C ASN A 458 18.05 22.26 0.20
N GLY A 459 16.84 21.90 -0.28
CA GLY A 459 15.95 20.99 0.41
C GLY A 459 14.53 21.50 0.68
N LEU A 460 14.15 22.70 0.25
CA LEU A 460 12.77 23.16 0.32
C LEU A 460 11.87 22.36 -0.63
N SER A 461 10.59 22.18 -0.28
CA SER A 461 9.60 21.55 -1.14
C SER A 461 9.29 22.40 -2.39
N ASN A 462 9.24 23.72 -2.21
CA ASN A 462 9.11 24.70 -3.30
C ASN A 462 9.71 26.04 -2.86
N ASN A 463 10.04 26.94 -3.81
CA ASN A 463 10.62 28.26 -3.52
C ASN A 463 9.58 29.28 -3.05
N PHE A 464 8.30 29.13 -3.43
CA PHE A 464 7.25 30.05 -3.05
C PHE A 464 6.77 29.76 -1.62
N ILE A 465 7.26 30.55 -0.65
CA ILE A 465 7.00 30.33 0.77
C ILE A 465 5.68 30.96 1.18
N GLN A 466 4.81 30.19 1.85
CA GLN A 466 3.48 30.60 2.26
C GLN A 466 3.31 30.78 3.78
N GLY A 467 3.91 29.93 4.58
CA GLY A 467 3.82 30.01 6.04
C GLY A 467 5.05 29.45 6.73
N ILE A 468 5.34 29.94 7.92
CA ILE A 468 6.48 29.51 8.75
C ILE A 468 6.00 29.38 10.19
N ILE A 469 6.33 28.25 10.84
CA ILE A 469 6.01 28.02 12.25
C ILE A 469 7.06 27.12 12.90
N GLU A 470 7.29 27.29 14.20
CA GLU A 470 8.18 26.43 14.99
C GLU A 470 7.36 25.41 15.77
N ASP A 471 7.83 24.15 15.78
CA ASP A 471 7.24 23.11 16.61
C ASP A 471 7.84 23.09 18.04
N LYS A 472 7.29 22.25 18.92
CA LYS A 472 7.74 22.14 20.32
C LYS A 472 9.16 21.56 20.48
N TYR A 473 9.72 20.95 19.42
CA TYR A 473 11.10 20.47 19.36
C TYR A 473 12.07 21.49 18.77
N ARG A 474 11.55 22.71 18.50
CA ARG A 474 12.29 23.81 17.89
C ARG A 474 12.69 23.60 16.43
N ASP A 475 12.02 22.70 15.72
CA ASP A 475 12.16 22.59 14.29
C ASP A 475 11.24 23.59 13.58
N ILE A 476 11.69 24.10 12.45
CA ILE A 476 10.94 25.06 11.67
C ILE A 476 10.18 24.34 10.57
N TRP A 477 8.89 24.58 10.50
CA TRP A 477 8.01 24.07 9.47
C TRP A 477 7.65 25.16 8.49
N VAL A 478 7.84 24.88 7.21
CA VAL A 478 7.64 25.83 6.12
C VAL A 478 6.62 25.26 5.16
N THR A 479 5.48 25.93 4.99
CA THR A 479 4.49 25.62 3.96
C THR A 479 4.80 26.41 2.69
N THR A 480 4.53 25.81 1.55
CA THR A 480 4.85 26.36 0.23
C THR A 480 3.66 26.25 -0.72
N SER A 481 3.79 26.74 -1.96
CA SER A 481 2.79 26.49 -2.99
C SER A 481 2.68 25.01 -3.40
N ASN A 482 3.64 24.15 -2.99
CA ASN A 482 3.58 22.71 -3.22
C ASN A 482 4.38 21.95 -2.17
N GLY A 483 3.68 21.41 -1.17
CA GLY A 483 4.25 20.63 -0.10
C GLY A 483 4.74 21.44 1.11
N VAL A 484 5.29 20.71 2.07
CA VAL A 484 5.77 21.21 3.36
C VAL A 484 7.22 20.81 3.56
N THR A 485 8.01 21.65 4.22
CA THR A 485 9.39 21.34 4.60
C THR A 485 9.57 21.49 6.10
N ARG A 486 10.12 20.49 6.77
CA ARG A 486 10.66 20.59 8.12
C ARG A 486 12.14 20.88 8.04
N ILE A 487 12.57 21.88 8.78
CA ILE A 487 13.97 22.32 8.91
C ILE A 487 14.43 21.98 10.32
N HIS A 488 15.28 20.99 10.43
CA HIS A 488 15.89 20.59 11.70
C HIS A 488 17.21 21.33 11.88
N ILE A 489 17.38 21.96 13.05
CA ILE A 489 18.58 22.67 13.44
C ILE A 489 19.24 21.91 14.58
N ASN A 490 20.40 21.31 14.29
CA ASN A 490 21.16 20.59 15.30
C ASN A 490 21.54 21.54 16.46
N PRO A 491 21.17 21.22 17.71
CA PRO A 491 21.39 22.14 18.84
C PRO A 491 22.88 22.37 19.15
N GLU A 492 23.75 21.41 18.86
CA GLU A 492 25.18 21.48 19.20
C GLU A 492 25.99 22.29 18.18
N ASN A 493 25.88 21.95 16.90
CA ASN A 493 26.72 22.51 15.83
C ASN A 493 25.97 23.48 14.91
N LYS A 494 24.67 23.73 15.14
CA LYS A 494 23.80 24.62 14.33
C LYS A 494 23.67 24.20 12.85
N ASN A 495 24.00 22.97 12.51
CA ASN A 495 23.78 22.46 11.17
C ASN A 495 22.29 22.37 10.87
N ILE A 496 21.92 22.75 9.65
CA ILE A 496 20.57 22.80 9.16
C ILE A 496 20.36 21.63 8.19
N SER A 497 19.32 20.84 8.42
CA SER A 497 18.89 19.75 7.54
C SER A 497 17.40 19.92 7.19
N PHE A 498 17.03 19.43 6.01
CA PHE A 498 15.70 19.60 5.44
C PHE A 498 15.04 18.23 5.24
N THR A 499 13.76 18.14 5.59
CA THR A 499 12.89 16.99 5.26
C THR A 499 11.66 17.51 4.53
N ARG A 500 11.42 17.01 3.32
CA ARG A 500 10.26 17.37 2.49
C ARG A 500 9.10 16.44 2.78
N PHE A 501 7.91 17.00 2.74
CA PHE A 501 6.65 16.26 2.81
C PHE A 501 5.81 16.66 1.60
N ASN A 502 5.34 15.65 0.90
CA ASN A 502 4.45 15.79 -0.25
C ASN A 502 3.10 15.11 0.04
N GLN A 503 2.26 14.98 -0.96
CA GLN A 503 0.96 14.32 -0.86
C GLN A 503 1.06 12.87 -0.32
N LEU A 504 2.14 12.14 -0.64
CA LEU A 504 2.38 10.79 -0.13
C LEU A 504 2.60 10.76 1.38
N ASP A 505 3.12 11.85 1.94
CA ASP A 505 3.33 12.03 3.37
C ASP A 505 2.11 12.61 4.10
N GLY A 506 0.99 12.84 3.40
CA GLY A 506 -0.24 13.46 3.93
C GLY A 506 -0.24 14.99 3.85
N ALA A 507 0.69 15.62 3.14
CA ALA A 507 0.57 17.02 2.79
C ALA A 507 -0.58 17.24 1.79
N LEU A 508 -1.07 18.46 1.69
CA LEU A 508 -2.11 18.80 0.72
C LEU A 508 -1.64 18.54 -0.71
N ASP A 509 -2.57 18.06 -1.53
CA ASP A 509 -2.43 18.03 -2.98
C ASP A 509 -2.85 19.40 -3.55
N GLY A 510 -2.03 20.41 -3.29
CA GLY A 510 -2.36 21.78 -3.67
C GLY A 510 -1.53 22.82 -2.91
N GLU A 511 -1.94 24.06 -3.08
CA GLU A 511 -1.28 25.21 -2.51
C GLU A 511 -1.67 25.44 -1.05
N TYR A 512 -0.68 25.69 -0.19
CA TYR A 512 -0.91 26.21 1.15
C TYR A 512 -1.20 27.71 1.10
N ILE A 513 -2.02 28.19 2.02
CA ILE A 513 -2.44 29.59 2.09
C ILE A 513 -1.46 30.39 2.96
N LYS A 514 -1.18 31.60 2.53
CA LYS A 514 -0.31 32.56 3.22
C LYS A 514 -0.70 32.73 4.69
N ASP A 515 0.28 32.53 5.59
CA ASP A 515 0.15 32.64 7.05
C ASP A 515 -0.90 31.70 7.70
N ALA A 516 -1.44 30.74 6.96
CA ALA A 516 -2.42 29.78 7.46
C ALA A 516 -1.75 28.65 8.25
N VAL A 517 -0.94 28.98 9.23
CA VAL A 517 -0.22 28.05 10.09
C VAL A 517 -0.53 28.34 11.56
N PHE A 518 -0.66 27.27 12.36
CA PHE A 518 -1.01 27.39 13.77
C PHE A 518 -0.42 26.25 14.59
N SER A 519 0.04 26.55 15.81
CA SER A 519 0.44 25.58 16.82
C SER A 519 -0.52 25.64 17.99
N SER A 520 -1.17 24.54 18.31
CA SER A 520 -2.06 24.41 19.46
C SER A 520 -1.29 24.28 20.78
N SER A 521 -2.00 24.40 21.89
CA SER A 521 -1.43 24.31 23.23
C SER A 521 -0.77 22.96 23.54
N ASP A 522 -1.21 21.87 22.88
CA ASP A 522 -0.61 20.54 22.96
C ASP A 522 0.57 20.33 22.00
N GLY A 523 0.93 21.37 21.23
CA GLY A 523 2.02 21.34 20.24
C GLY A 523 1.65 20.75 18.88
N THR A 524 0.37 20.46 18.63
CA THR A 524 -0.11 20.03 17.31
C THR A 524 -0.05 21.19 16.31
N LEU A 525 0.48 20.92 15.11
CA LEU A 525 0.55 21.91 14.04
C LEU A 525 -0.61 21.74 13.07
N TYR A 526 -1.20 22.86 12.66
CA TYR A 526 -2.27 22.97 11.65
C TYR A 526 -1.76 23.82 10.49
N LEU A 527 -1.81 23.28 9.28
CA LEU A 527 -1.25 23.90 8.08
C LEU A 527 -2.36 24.00 7.03
N GLY A 528 -2.88 25.21 6.83
CA GLY A 528 -4.05 25.49 6.00
C GLY A 528 -3.71 25.72 4.53
N GLY A 529 -4.58 25.28 3.64
CA GLY A 529 -4.44 25.45 2.21
C GLY A 529 -5.75 25.47 1.47
N ILE A 530 -5.69 25.28 0.16
CA ILE A 530 -6.84 25.19 -0.73
C ILE A 530 -7.45 23.79 -0.58
N ASP A 531 -8.77 23.71 -0.45
CA ASP A 531 -9.58 22.51 -0.29
C ASP A 531 -9.25 21.63 0.94
N GLY A 532 -8.55 22.20 1.94
CA GLY A 532 -8.27 21.49 3.17
C GLY A 532 -7.06 21.99 3.95
N PHE A 533 -6.60 21.16 4.88
CA PHE A 533 -5.43 21.44 5.71
C PHE A 533 -4.74 20.16 6.17
N SER A 534 -3.49 20.27 6.57
CA SER A 534 -2.71 19.17 7.16
C SER A 534 -2.54 19.37 8.66
N ILE A 535 -2.57 18.28 9.43
CA ILE A 535 -2.31 18.25 10.87
C ILE A 535 -1.04 17.41 11.10
N PHE A 536 -0.15 17.90 11.95
CA PHE A 536 1.03 17.17 12.39
C PHE A 536 1.06 17.07 13.91
N HIS A 537 1.19 15.86 14.44
CA HIS A 537 1.30 15.57 15.87
C HIS A 537 2.75 15.19 16.21
N PRO A 538 3.58 16.08 16.73
CA PRO A 538 5.00 15.82 16.96
C PRO A 538 5.32 14.61 17.84
N ASP A 539 4.42 14.22 18.75
CA ASP A 539 4.62 13.08 19.64
C ASP A 539 4.17 11.74 19.07
N LYS A 540 3.24 11.77 18.13
CA LYS A 540 2.66 10.55 17.55
C LYS A 540 3.34 10.16 16.24
N ASP A 541 3.82 11.15 15.53
CA ASP A 541 4.35 11.03 14.19
C ASP A 541 5.89 11.01 14.25
N SER A 542 6.46 9.90 14.74
CA SER A 542 7.92 9.74 14.78
C SER A 542 8.50 9.79 13.37
N ILE A 543 9.25 10.86 13.10
CA ILE A 543 9.95 11.04 11.82
C ILE A 543 11.28 10.29 11.91
N HIS A 544 11.29 9.02 11.53
CA HIS A 544 12.53 8.35 11.17
C HIS A 544 12.85 8.72 9.72
N PRO A 545 14.06 9.23 9.42
CA PRO A 545 14.45 9.43 8.03
C PRO A 545 14.42 8.06 7.34
N MET A 546 13.65 7.96 6.25
CA MET A 546 13.84 6.83 5.34
C MET A 546 15.25 6.95 4.79
N LEU A 547 16.09 5.95 5.07
CA LEU A 547 17.36 5.79 4.37
C LEU A 547 17.04 5.46 2.91
N PRO A 548 17.74 6.08 1.97
CA PRO A 548 17.49 5.91 0.54
C PRO A 548 17.68 4.48 0.06
#